data_f3cfec7da9fd9a9272f300138e0adc6e
#
_entry.id   f3cfec7da9fd9a9272f300138e0adc6e
#
_cell.length_a   1.000
_cell.length_b   1.000
_cell.length_c   1.000
_cell.angle_alpha   90.00
_cell.angle_beta   90.00
_cell.angle_gamma   90.00
#
_symmetry.space_group_name_H-M   'P 1'
#
loop_
_entity.id
_entity.type
_entity.pdbx_description
1 polymer ?
#
loop_
_entity_poly.entity_id
_entity_poly.type
_entity_poly.pdbx_seq_one_letter_code
_entity_poly.pdbx_strand_id
1 'polypeptide(L)' 'MEIKKLNRLKVVMAEKDLSNTWLSEKLGVSQATVSKWMTNFSQPNLEALIKISKVLDVDVNELIRPDEVQIDEEV' A
#
# COMPACT_ATOMS: atom_id res chain seq x y z
N MET A 1 -19.66 4.12 5.78
CA MET A 1 -18.77 4.60 4.71
C MET A 1 -17.85 3.47 4.27
N GLU A 2 -17.82 3.20 3.00
CA GLU A 2 -16.96 2.15 2.47
C GLU A 2 -15.54 2.65 2.28
N ILE A 3 -14.59 1.83 2.71
CA ILE A 3 -13.18 2.09 2.45
C ILE A 3 -12.80 1.34 1.18
N LYS A 4 -12.34 2.06 0.18
CA LYS A 4 -11.86 1.43 -1.05
C LYS A 4 -10.50 0.82 -0.82
N LYS A 5 -10.36 -0.44 -1.17
CA LYS A 5 -9.09 -1.16 -1.01
C LYS A 5 -8.21 -0.94 -2.24
N LEU A 6 -7.61 0.23 -2.31
CA LEU A 6 -6.81 0.62 -3.46
C LEU A 6 -5.43 -0.04 -3.49
N ASN A 7 -4.91 -0.42 -2.32
CA ASN A 7 -3.61 -1.10 -2.28
C ASN A 7 -3.74 -2.52 -1.76
N ARG A 8 -2.77 -3.36 -2.12
CA ARG A 8 -2.65 -4.75 -1.69
C ARG A 8 -1.51 -4.93 -0.70
N LEU A 9 -1.12 -3.89 -0.02
CA LEU A 9 0.07 -3.93 0.83
C LEU A 9 -0.02 -5.03 1.88
N LYS A 10 -1.17 -5.17 2.51
CA LYS A 10 -1.38 -6.20 3.53
C LYS A 10 -1.13 -7.60 2.97
N VAL A 11 -1.62 -7.87 1.77
CA VAL A 11 -1.46 -9.17 1.12
C VAL A 11 0.02 -9.43 0.83
N VAL A 12 0.70 -8.45 0.22
CA VAL A 12 2.10 -8.60 -0.16
C VAL A 12 2.99 -8.79 1.08
N MET A 13 2.73 -8.00 2.13
CA MET A 13 3.48 -8.12 3.38
C MET A 13 3.27 -9.49 4.02
N ALA A 14 2.03 -9.98 4.01
CA ALA A 14 1.73 -11.31 4.56
C ALA A 14 2.43 -12.41 3.77
N GLU A 15 2.45 -12.30 2.46
CA GLU A 15 3.14 -13.28 1.61
C GLU A 15 4.65 -13.33 1.88
N LYS A 16 5.21 -12.19 2.24
CA LYS A 16 6.65 -12.08 2.56
C LYS A 16 6.94 -12.28 4.03
N ASP A 17 5.90 -12.47 4.84
CA ASP A 17 6.04 -12.67 6.28
C ASP A 17 6.74 -11.51 6.98
N LEU A 18 6.39 -10.29 6.58
CA LEU A 18 6.97 -9.06 7.11
C LEU A 18 5.97 -8.31 7.98
N SER A 19 6.47 -7.64 9.03
CA SER A 19 5.63 -6.92 9.97
C SER A 19 5.52 -5.44 9.65
N ASN A 20 4.48 -4.80 10.22
CA ASN A 20 4.31 -3.35 10.12
C ASN A 20 5.51 -2.62 10.70
N THR A 21 6.05 -3.13 11.81
CA THR A 21 7.23 -2.56 12.46
C THR A 21 8.41 -2.54 11.50
N TRP A 22 8.62 -3.66 10.81
CA TRP A 22 9.70 -3.75 9.84
C TRP A 22 9.58 -2.68 8.76
N LEU A 23 8.38 -2.53 8.20
CA LEU A 23 8.18 -1.57 7.12
C LEU A 23 8.31 -0.13 7.63
N SER A 24 7.78 0.17 8.82
CA SER A 24 7.88 1.50 9.38
C SER A 24 9.35 1.91 9.59
N GLU A 25 10.17 0.99 10.05
CA GLU A 25 11.59 1.25 10.24
C GLU A 25 12.32 1.46 8.92
N LYS A 26 11.98 0.66 7.90
CA LYS A 26 12.62 0.79 6.59
C LYS A 26 12.29 2.11 5.92
N LEU A 27 11.08 2.61 6.12
CA LEU A 27 10.64 3.84 5.46
C LEU A 27 10.81 5.09 6.34
N GLY A 28 11.11 4.91 7.61
CA GLY A 28 11.23 6.05 8.52
C GLY A 28 9.91 6.72 8.82
N VAL A 29 8.81 5.95 8.83
CA VAL A 29 7.47 6.45 9.15
C VAL A 29 6.95 5.73 10.40
N SER A 30 5.89 6.26 11.01
CA SER A 30 5.33 5.65 12.21
C SER A 30 4.59 4.34 11.88
N GLN A 31 4.48 3.47 12.88
CA GLN A 31 3.71 2.25 12.73
C GLN A 31 2.22 2.56 12.50
N ALA A 32 1.72 3.65 13.09
CA ALA A 32 0.35 4.08 12.86
C ALA A 32 0.10 4.41 11.39
N THR A 33 1.07 5.07 10.74
CA THR A 33 0.98 5.38 9.32
C THR A 33 0.92 4.10 8.49
N VAL A 34 1.81 3.15 8.77
CA VAL A 34 1.81 1.87 8.05
C VAL A 34 0.50 1.13 8.26
N SER A 35 0.00 1.12 9.49
CA SER A 35 -1.26 0.44 9.81
C SER A 35 -2.43 1.02 9.00
N LYS A 36 -2.47 2.34 8.84
CA LYS A 36 -3.50 2.98 8.03
C LYS A 36 -3.42 2.57 6.56
N TRP A 37 -2.20 2.43 6.04
CA TRP A 37 -2.00 1.95 4.67
C TRP A 37 -2.45 0.49 4.53
N MET A 38 -2.13 -0.35 5.52
CA MET A 38 -2.48 -1.77 5.48
C MET A 38 -3.98 -2.01 5.46
N THR A 39 -4.73 -1.15 6.13
CA THR A 39 -6.19 -1.25 6.19
C THR A 39 -6.88 -0.44 5.08
N ASN A 40 -6.12 0.23 4.24
CA ASN A 40 -6.64 1.14 3.20
C ASN A 40 -7.43 2.33 3.78
N PHE A 41 -7.23 2.61 5.05
CA PHE A 41 -7.81 3.80 5.67
C PHE A 41 -7.23 5.08 5.06
N SER A 42 -5.93 5.05 4.78
CA SER A 42 -5.26 6.08 3.98
C SER A 42 -4.28 5.39 3.04
N GLN A 43 -3.82 6.12 2.04
CA GLN A 43 -2.96 5.56 1.03
C GLN A 43 -1.57 6.20 1.10
N PRO A 44 -0.51 5.42 0.83
CA PRO A 44 0.81 6.02 0.69
C PRO A 44 0.80 6.95 -0.53
N ASN A 45 1.54 8.06 -0.44
CA ASN A 45 1.68 8.91 -1.61
C ASN A 45 2.56 8.20 -2.65
N LEU A 46 2.67 8.78 -3.83
CA LEU A 46 3.39 8.12 -4.92
C LEU A 46 4.83 7.81 -4.55
N GLU A 47 5.52 8.75 -3.93
CA GLU A 47 6.91 8.53 -3.53
C GLU A 47 7.02 7.39 -2.52
N ALA A 48 6.14 7.36 -1.52
CA ALA A 48 6.13 6.28 -0.54
C ALA A 48 5.83 4.93 -1.20
N LEU A 49 4.90 4.92 -2.15
CA LEU A 49 4.55 3.70 -2.86
C LEU A 49 5.75 3.14 -3.63
N ILE A 50 6.50 4.01 -4.28
CA ILE A 50 7.71 3.61 -5.00
C ILE A 50 8.76 3.06 -4.02
N LYS A 51 8.94 3.73 -2.89
CA LYS A 51 9.88 3.25 -1.87
C LYS A 51 9.48 1.88 -1.33
N ILE A 52 8.18 1.68 -1.10
CA ILE A 52 7.67 0.39 -0.65
C ILE A 52 7.99 -0.70 -1.66
N SER A 53 7.76 -0.43 -2.95
CA SER A 53 8.04 -1.42 -3.99
C SER A 53 9.51 -1.81 -3.99
N LYS A 54 10.40 -0.85 -3.75
CA LYS A 54 11.84 -1.11 -3.73
C LYS A 54 12.26 -1.92 -2.52
N VAL A 55 11.77 -1.58 -1.32
CA VAL A 55 12.17 -2.32 -0.13
C VAL A 55 11.56 -3.72 -0.08
N LEU A 56 10.41 -3.92 -0.71
CA LEU A 56 9.79 -5.24 -0.81
C LEU A 56 10.25 -6.02 -2.02
N ASP A 57 10.99 -5.38 -2.92
CA ASP A 57 11.47 -6.00 -4.16
C ASP A 57 10.31 -6.57 -5.00
N VAL A 58 9.29 -5.74 -5.18
CA VAL A 58 8.14 -6.09 -6.01
C VAL A 58 7.86 -4.95 -6.98
N ASP A 59 7.16 -5.26 -8.07
CA ASP A 59 6.70 -4.25 -8.99
C ASP A 59 5.60 -3.42 -8.31
N VAL A 60 5.57 -2.12 -8.60
CA VAL A 60 4.57 -1.22 -8.04
C VAL A 60 3.15 -1.71 -8.36
N ASN A 61 2.96 -2.34 -9.51
CA ASN A 61 1.65 -2.88 -9.90
C ASN A 61 1.16 -3.98 -8.96
N GLU A 62 2.07 -4.65 -8.27
CA GLU A 62 1.67 -5.67 -7.29
C GLU A 62 1.12 -5.08 -6.01
N LEU A 63 1.33 -3.78 -5.80
CA LEU A 63 0.89 -3.08 -4.60
C LEU A 63 -0.46 -2.39 -4.76
N ILE A 64 -1.02 -2.37 -5.96
CA ILE A 64 -2.24 -1.60 -6.25
C ILE A 64 -3.35 -2.49 -6.77
N ARG A 65 -4.59 -1.99 -6.64
CA ARG A 65 -5.79 -2.64 -7.16
C ARG A 65 -6.46 -1.70 -8.16
N PRO A 66 -5.97 -1.66 -9.40
CA PRO A 66 -6.53 -0.71 -10.38
C PRO A 66 -7.99 -0.95 -10.68
N ASP A 67 -8.47 -2.18 -10.52
CA ASP A 67 -9.87 -2.53 -10.79
C ASP A 67 -10.85 -1.88 -9.82
N GLU A 68 -10.36 -1.39 -8.68
CA GLU A 68 -11.22 -0.72 -7.69
C GLU A 68 -11.58 0.69 -8.12
N VAL A 69 -10.90 1.25 -9.11
CA VAL A 69 -11.17 2.59 -9.60
C VAL A 69 -11.72 2.48 -11.02
N GLN A 70 -12.87 3.11 -11.24
CA GLN A 70 -13.47 3.12 -12.55
C GLN A 70 -13.57 4.54 -13.06
N ILE A 71 -13.38 4.70 -14.34
CA ILE A 71 -13.48 6.00 -15.00
C ILE A 71 -14.85 6.10 -15.66
N ASP A 72 -15.51 7.24 -15.47
CA ASP A 72 -16.73 7.54 -16.17
C ASP A 72 -16.38 7.82 -17.63
N GLU A 73 -16.95 7.06 -18.55
CA GLU A 73 -16.64 7.15 -19.97
C GLU A 73 -17.04 8.48 -20.60
N GLU A 74 -17.87 9.25 -19.92
CA GLU A 74 -18.31 10.55 -20.43
C GLU A 74 -17.30 11.67 -20.13
N VAL A 75 -16.24 11.36 -19.47
CA VAL A 75 -15.19 12.34 -19.13
C VAL A 75 -14.44 12.78 -20.37
#